data_c072501b44bf196e02865e65cf8577df
#
_entry.id   c072501b44bf196e02865e65cf8577df
#
_cell.length_a   1.000
_cell.length_b   1.000
_cell.length_c   1.000
_cell.angle_alpha   90.00
_cell.angle_beta   90.00
_cell.angle_gamma   90.00
#
_symmetry.space_group_name_H-M   'P 1'
#
loop_
_entity.id
_entity.type
_entity.pdbx_description
1 polymer ?
#
loop_
_entity_poly.entity_id
_entity_poly.type
_entity_poly.pdbx_seq_one_letter_code
_entity_poly.pdbx_strand_id
1 'polypeptide(L)'
;MKELSAGILFFTDDKRLFMGRMTNTYVQGKGSRWDIPKGHVEPGETPKEAAIRECKEETGFTEFDQDLLYDLGRHDYASNKDIHLFGYMLPVSPEVFKNCRCTAYHKDENGISFPEIDAFALIKPSQWKYVMGPSLYKIMTQMYSTAQ
;
A
#
# COMPACT_ATOMS: atom_id res chain seq x y z
N MET A 1 19.41 10.77 9.34
CA MET A 1 19.29 9.55 8.53
C MET A 1 17.84 9.35 8.14
N LYS A 2 17.58 9.15 6.86
CA LYS A 2 16.20 8.92 6.39
C LYS A 2 15.74 7.50 6.73
N GLU A 3 14.51 7.39 7.21
CA GLU A 3 13.86 6.09 7.35
C GLU A 3 13.46 5.58 5.96
N LEU A 4 13.50 4.26 5.78
CA LEU A 4 13.09 3.63 4.53
C LEU A 4 11.91 2.70 4.78
N SER A 5 10.85 2.92 4.01
CA SER A 5 9.73 1.99 3.89
C SER A 5 9.78 1.31 2.52
N ALA A 6 9.05 0.22 2.39
CA ALA A 6 8.89 -0.47 1.11
C ALA A 6 7.44 -0.88 0.94
N GLY A 7 6.96 -0.87 -0.30
CA GLY A 7 5.57 -1.21 -0.58
C GLY A 7 5.37 -1.76 -1.98
N ILE A 8 4.20 -2.33 -2.21
CA ILE A 8 3.85 -2.95 -3.49
C ILE A 8 2.62 -2.26 -4.09
N LEU A 9 2.74 -1.88 -5.35
CA LEU A 9 1.64 -1.36 -6.15
C LEU A 9 1.08 -2.50 -7.00
N PHE A 10 -0.05 -3.06 -6.58
CA PHE A 10 -0.75 -4.06 -7.38
C PHE A 10 -1.75 -3.37 -8.29
N PHE A 11 -1.49 -3.38 -9.57
CA PHE A 11 -2.36 -2.78 -10.59
C PHE A 11 -3.13 -3.83 -11.35
N THR A 12 -4.37 -3.50 -11.70
CA THR A 12 -5.11 -4.24 -12.70
C THR A 12 -4.81 -3.68 -14.09
N ASP A 13 -5.17 -4.42 -15.15
CA ASP A 13 -4.96 -3.97 -16.53
C ASP A 13 -5.79 -2.72 -16.87
N ASP A 14 -6.88 -2.45 -16.13
CA ASP A 14 -7.67 -1.22 -16.26
C ASP A 14 -7.20 -0.13 -15.29
N LYS A 15 -5.97 -0.25 -14.77
CA LYS A 15 -5.27 0.76 -13.96
C LYS A 15 -5.85 1.01 -12.57
N ARG A 16 -6.66 0.09 -12.05
CA ARG A 16 -7.09 0.18 -10.65
C ARG A 16 -5.97 -0.29 -9.75
N LEU A 17 -5.84 0.33 -8.60
CA LEU A 17 -4.79 0.06 -7.61
C LEU A 17 -5.40 -0.61 -6.38
N PHE A 18 -4.78 -1.71 -5.96
CA PHE A 18 -5.18 -2.41 -4.73
C PHE A 18 -4.77 -1.60 -3.52
N MET A 19 -5.75 -1.29 -2.66
CA MET A 19 -5.51 -0.50 -1.45
C MET A 19 -6.30 -1.07 -0.28
N GLY A 20 -5.78 -0.83 0.92
CA GLY A 20 -6.46 -1.13 2.16
C GLY A 20 -6.95 0.14 2.84
N ARG A 21 -8.11 0.07 3.47
CA ARG A 21 -8.64 1.18 4.25
C ARG A 21 -8.00 1.17 5.63
N MET A 22 -7.38 2.28 5.99
CA MET A 22 -6.76 2.43 7.30
C MET A 22 -7.84 2.64 8.35
N THR A 23 -7.83 1.78 9.37
CA THR A 23 -8.82 1.80 10.44
C THR A 23 -8.77 3.14 11.20
N ASN A 24 -9.93 3.64 11.58
CA ASN A 24 -10.08 4.86 12.40
C ASN A 24 -9.54 6.14 11.74
N THR A 25 -9.48 6.17 10.41
CA THR A 25 -9.04 7.38 9.69
C THR A 25 -10.21 8.17 9.09
N TYR A 26 -11.45 7.77 9.36
CA TYR A 26 -12.62 8.47 8.82
C TYR A 26 -12.68 9.91 9.31
N VAL A 27 -12.82 10.84 8.37
CA VAL A 27 -13.03 12.26 8.64
C VAL A 27 -14.30 12.68 7.91
N GLN A 28 -15.24 13.28 8.62
CA GLN A 28 -16.52 13.70 8.06
C GLN A 28 -16.29 14.61 6.84
N GLY A 29 -16.92 14.30 5.74
CA GLY A 29 -16.77 15.03 4.46
C GLY A 29 -15.59 14.60 3.61
N LYS A 30 -14.64 13.83 4.15
CA LYS A 30 -13.45 13.38 3.42
C LYS A 30 -13.35 11.86 3.31
N GLY A 31 -14.13 11.11 4.11
CA GLY A 31 -14.07 9.66 4.15
C GLY A 31 -12.82 9.14 4.85
N SER A 32 -12.56 7.86 4.71
CA SER A 32 -11.40 7.19 5.28
C SER A 32 -10.19 7.33 4.37
N ARG A 33 -8.99 7.15 4.96
CA ARG A 33 -7.74 7.10 4.21
C ARG A 33 -7.48 5.67 3.74
N TRP A 34 -7.07 5.54 2.50
CA TRP A 34 -6.66 4.28 1.90
C TRP A 34 -5.18 4.33 1.56
N ASP A 35 -4.51 3.19 1.63
CA ASP A 35 -3.09 3.11 1.40
C ASP A 35 -2.73 1.78 0.74
N ILE A 36 -1.54 1.74 0.14
CA ILE A 36 -0.97 0.51 -0.42
C ILE A 36 -0.37 -0.34 0.71
N PRO A 37 -0.19 -1.66 0.49
CA PRO A 37 0.57 -2.48 1.44
C PRO A 37 2.01 -1.99 1.52
N LYS A 38 2.45 -1.59 2.71
CA LYS A 38 3.79 -1.05 2.94
C LYS A 38 4.17 -1.06 4.41
N GLY A 39 5.44 -0.87 4.68
CA GLY A 39 5.93 -0.70 6.03
C GLY A 39 7.44 -0.52 6.07
N HIS A 40 7.98 -0.43 7.25
CA HIS A 40 9.40 -0.16 7.48
C HIS A 40 10.29 -1.33 7.04
N VAL A 41 11.42 -0.99 6.44
CA VAL A 41 12.47 -1.97 6.15
C VAL A 41 13.25 -2.21 7.44
N GLU A 42 13.26 -3.45 7.90
CA GLU A 42 13.95 -3.85 9.11
C GLU A 42 15.46 -3.99 8.87
N PRO A 43 16.31 -3.86 9.92
CA PRO A 43 17.74 -4.10 9.77
C PRO A 43 18.02 -5.49 9.19
N GLY A 44 18.90 -5.54 8.17
CA GLY A 44 19.27 -6.79 7.51
C GLY A 44 18.29 -7.26 6.44
N GLU A 45 17.20 -6.57 6.27
CA GLU A 45 16.16 -6.90 5.28
C GLU A 45 16.38 -6.05 4.02
N THR A 46 16.17 -6.65 2.83
CA THR A 46 16.14 -5.85 1.59
C THR A 46 14.80 -5.15 1.47
N PRO A 47 14.70 -4.06 0.68
CA PRO A 47 13.41 -3.43 0.43
C PRO A 47 12.36 -4.40 -0.14
N LYS A 48 12.77 -5.31 -1.03
CA LYS A 48 11.86 -6.31 -1.60
C LYS A 48 11.32 -7.26 -0.53
N GLU A 49 12.20 -7.74 0.35
CA GLU A 49 11.80 -8.61 1.46
C GLU A 49 10.81 -7.89 2.39
N ALA A 50 11.09 -6.63 2.70
CA ALA A 50 10.20 -5.82 3.54
C ALA A 50 8.84 -5.62 2.89
N ALA A 51 8.80 -5.30 1.60
CA ALA A 51 7.56 -5.09 0.86
C ALA A 51 6.68 -6.35 0.89
N ILE A 52 7.28 -7.52 0.66
CA ILE A 52 6.57 -8.80 0.67
C ILE A 52 6.05 -9.12 2.08
N ARG A 53 6.89 -8.94 3.10
CA ARG A 53 6.50 -9.20 4.50
C ARG A 53 5.36 -8.29 4.93
N GLU A 54 5.45 -7.00 4.65
CA GLU A 54 4.41 -6.04 5.03
C GLU A 54 3.09 -6.31 4.28
N CYS A 55 3.18 -6.70 3.01
CA CYS A 55 2.00 -7.09 2.25
C CYS A 55 1.28 -8.26 2.92
N LYS A 56 2.01 -9.28 3.34
CA LYS A 56 1.44 -10.43 4.03
C LYS A 56 0.80 -10.02 5.36
N GLU A 57 1.47 -9.19 6.15
CA GLU A 57 0.97 -8.75 7.44
C GLU A 57 -0.30 -7.90 7.32
N GLU A 58 -0.32 -6.98 6.35
CA GLU A 58 -1.42 -6.03 6.19
C GLU A 58 -2.60 -6.58 5.41
N THR A 59 -2.39 -7.53 4.50
CA THR A 59 -3.43 -8.00 3.61
C THR A 59 -3.64 -9.51 3.62
N GLY A 60 -2.66 -10.28 4.05
CA GLY A 60 -2.67 -11.74 3.93
C GLY A 60 -2.50 -12.22 2.50
N PHE A 61 -2.35 -11.31 1.53
CA PHE A 61 -2.23 -11.69 0.12
C PHE A 61 -0.81 -12.12 -0.19
N THR A 62 -0.66 -13.39 -0.58
CA THR A 62 0.64 -14.00 -0.93
C THR A 62 0.58 -14.74 -2.27
N GLU A 63 -0.58 -14.73 -2.94
CA GLU A 63 -0.81 -15.50 -4.17
C GLU A 63 -0.31 -14.74 -5.40
N PHE A 64 0.97 -14.38 -5.40
CA PHE A 64 1.61 -13.75 -6.54
C PHE A 64 3.04 -14.25 -6.67
N ASP A 65 3.58 -14.17 -7.88
CA ASP A 65 4.94 -14.61 -8.18
C ASP A 65 5.91 -13.48 -7.80
N GLN A 66 6.67 -13.68 -6.74
CA GLN A 66 7.62 -12.68 -6.23
C GLN A 66 8.69 -12.31 -7.27
N ASP A 67 9.00 -13.23 -8.18
CA ASP A 67 9.99 -12.98 -9.24
C ASP A 67 9.48 -11.99 -10.29
N LEU A 68 8.17 -11.76 -10.34
CA LEU A 68 7.55 -10.82 -11.27
C LEU A 68 7.37 -9.41 -10.68
N LEU A 69 7.80 -9.19 -9.44
CA LEU A 69 7.79 -7.86 -8.86
C LEU A 69 8.77 -6.97 -9.61
N TYR A 70 8.28 -5.84 -10.09
CA TYR A 70 9.04 -4.88 -10.87
C TYR A 70 9.55 -3.75 -9.97
N ASP A 71 10.85 -3.51 -9.95
CA ASP A 71 11.44 -2.47 -9.11
C ASP A 71 11.14 -1.09 -9.70
N LEU A 72 10.36 -0.29 -8.97
CA LEU A 72 9.96 1.06 -9.36
C LEU A 72 10.81 2.14 -8.68
N GLY A 73 11.82 1.73 -7.93
CA GLY A 73 12.80 2.65 -7.36
C GLY A 73 12.40 3.25 -6.02
N ARG A 74 13.32 4.05 -5.51
CA ARG A 74 13.20 4.73 -4.23
C ARG A 74 12.73 6.16 -4.48
N HIS A 75 11.76 6.61 -3.69
CA HIS A 75 11.13 7.92 -3.82
C HIS A 75 11.13 8.66 -2.49
N ASP A 76 11.24 9.99 -2.55
CA ASP A 76 10.94 10.83 -1.39
C ASP A 76 9.48 10.61 -1.00
N TYR A 77 9.23 10.33 0.27
CA TYR A 77 7.88 9.98 0.70
C TYR A 77 7.30 11.01 1.66
N ALA A 78 8.01 11.26 2.75
CA ALA A 78 7.58 12.23 3.76
C ALA A 78 8.82 12.87 4.36
N SER A 79 8.63 13.82 5.28
CA SER A 79 9.75 14.41 6.01
C SER A 79 10.60 13.31 6.62
N ASN A 80 11.87 13.27 6.24
CA ASN A 80 12.86 12.30 6.73
C ASN A 80 12.51 10.83 6.42
N LYS A 81 11.71 10.58 5.37
CA LYS A 81 11.31 9.22 4.95
C LYS A 81 11.38 9.06 3.45
N ASP A 82 11.89 7.91 3.02
CA ASP A 82 11.79 7.45 1.63
C ASP A 82 10.95 6.18 1.56
N ILE A 83 10.43 5.88 0.39
CA ILE A 83 9.74 4.61 0.12
C ILE A 83 10.30 3.96 -1.13
N HIS A 84 10.58 2.67 -1.06
CA HIS A 84 10.99 1.87 -2.21
C HIS A 84 9.76 1.11 -2.71
N LEU A 85 9.38 1.33 -3.95
CA LEU A 85 8.15 0.77 -4.52
C LEU A 85 8.44 -0.34 -5.51
N PHE A 86 7.56 -1.35 -5.50
CA PHE A 86 7.57 -2.45 -6.46
C PHE A 86 6.19 -2.52 -7.11
N GLY A 87 6.14 -2.84 -8.40
CA GLY A 87 4.90 -2.95 -9.13
C GLY A 87 4.59 -4.40 -9.49
N TYR A 88 3.31 -4.72 -9.59
CA TYR A 88 2.84 -6.02 -10.00
C TYR A 88 1.51 -5.89 -10.74
N MET A 89 1.40 -6.52 -11.90
CA MET A 89 0.16 -6.50 -12.67
C MET A 89 -0.70 -7.69 -12.28
N LEU A 90 -1.92 -7.41 -11.82
CA LEU A 90 -2.87 -8.44 -11.39
C LEU A 90 -3.90 -8.72 -12.47
N PRO A 91 -4.47 -9.94 -12.48
CA PRO A 91 -5.69 -10.18 -13.24
C PRO A 91 -6.82 -9.29 -12.74
N VAL A 92 -7.78 -8.96 -13.61
CA VAL A 92 -8.89 -8.06 -13.29
C VAL A 92 -9.85 -8.64 -12.26
N SER A 93 -9.83 -9.94 -12.04
CA SER A 93 -10.79 -10.60 -11.15
C SER A 93 -10.61 -10.16 -9.69
N PRO A 94 -11.64 -9.62 -9.03
CA PRO A 94 -11.57 -9.27 -7.61
C PRO A 94 -11.47 -10.49 -6.70
N GLU A 95 -11.63 -11.70 -7.24
CA GLU A 95 -11.52 -12.94 -6.48
C GLU A 95 -10.16 -13.12 -5.81
N VAL A 96 -9.09 -12.53 -6.39
CA VAL A 96 -7.74 -12.65 -5.81
C VAL A 96 -7.64 -12.04 -4.41
N PHE A 97 -8.55 -11.11 -4.07
CA PHE A 97 -8.54 -10.43 -2.77
C PHE A 97 -9.61 -10.97 -1.80
N LYS A 98 -10.33 -12.01 -2.19
CA LYS A 98 -11.45 -12.56 -1.43
C LYS A 98 -11.06 -12.95 0.00
N ASN A 99 -9.84 -13.43 0.19
CA ASN A 99 -9.38 -13.95 1.49
C ASN A 99 -8.42 -12.98 2.18
N CYS A 100 -8.33 -11.73 1.72
CA CYS A 100 -7.44 -10.75 2.35
C CYS A 100 -7.87 -10.46 3.78
N ARG A 101 -6.88 -10.43 4.68
CA ARG A 101 -7.09 -10.15 6.10
C ARG A 101 -5.84 -9.52 6.67
N CYS A 102 -6.01 -8.43 7.38
CA CYS A 102 -4.92 -7.78 8.09
C CYS A 102 -4.60 -8.53 9.37
N THR A 103 -3.32 -8.87 9.57
CA THR A 103 -2.83 -9.48 10.81
C THR A 103 -2.01 -8.51 11.64
N ALA A 104 -1.83 -7.26 11.16
CA ALA A 104 -1.16 -6.22 11.91
C ALA A 104 -2.18 -5.45 12.74
N TYR A 105 -1.94 -5.35 14.04
CA TYR A 105 -2.88 -4.72 14.99
C TYR A 105 -2.21 -3.59 15.74
N HIS A 106 -3.00 -2.56 16.01
CA HIS A 106 -2.65 -1.47 16.90
C HIS A 106 -3.57 -1.47 18.11
N LYS A 107 -3.17 -0.77 19.17
CA LYS A 107 -4.02 -0.52 20.32
C LYS A 107 -4.40 0.94 20.34
N ASP A 108 -5.67 1.23 20.67
CA ASP A 108 -6.10 2.60 20.90
C ASP A 108 -5.69 3.07 22.30
N GLU A 109 -6.02 4.31 22.64
CA GLU A 109 -5.68 4.90 23.93
C GLU A 109 -6.33 4.19 25.12
N ASN A 110 -7.39 3.41 24.89
CA ASN A 110 -8.06 2.59 25.90
C ASN A 110 -7.52 1.16 25.96
N GLY A 111 -6.49 0.86 25.18
CA GLY A 111 -5.88 -0.47 25.14
C GLY A 111 -6.64 -1.50 24.31
N ILE A 112 -7.64 -1.07 23.53
CA ILE A 112 -8.43 -1.97 22.68
C ILE A 112 -7.71 -2.18 21.37
N SER A 113 -7.45 -3.46 21.01
CA SER A 113 -6.81 -3.83 19.76
C SER A 113 -7.75 -3.67 18.57
N PHE A 114 -7.20 -3.16 17.46
CA PHE A 114 -7.93 -3.09 16.19
C PHE A 114 -6.97 -3.40 15.04
N PRO A 115 -7.46 -3.97 13.92
CA PRO A 115 -6.59 -4.22 12.77
C PRO A 115 -6.17 -2.89 12.14
N GLU A 116 -4.94 -2.84 11.67
CA GLU A 116 -4.41 -1.63 11.00
C GLU A 116 -5.20 -1.31 9.74
N ILE A 117 -5.61 -2.36 9.00
CA ILE A 117 -6.40 -2.27 7.77
C ILE A 117 -7.70 -3.04 8.00
N ASP A 118 -8.85 -2.44 7.67
CA ASP A 118 -10.16 -3.04 7.93
C ASP A 118 -11.01 -3.29 6.68
N ALA A 119 -10.52 -2.93 5.50
CA ALA A 119 -11.20 -3.21 4.24
C ALA A 119 -10.19 -3.15 3.08
N PHE A 120 -10.54 -3.77 1.96
CA PHE A 120 -9.68 -3.79 0.77
C PHE A 120 -10.52 -3.50 -0.47
N ALA A 121 -9.93 -2.80 -1.45
CA ALA A 121 -10.62 -2.47 -2.69
C ALA A 121 -9.60 -2.17 -3.80
N LEU A 122 -10.11 -2.23 -5.04
CA LEU A 122 -9.38 -1.77 -6.23
C LEU A 122 -9.89 -0.36 -6.54
N ILE A 123 -9.01 0.62 -6.42
CA ILE A 123 -9.38 2.05 -6.48
C ILE A 123 -8.93 2.64 -7.82
N LYS A 124 -9.86 3.32 -8.50
CA LYS A 124 -9.60 3.97 -9.78
C LYS A 124 -8.69 5.20 -9.62
N PRO A 125 -7.86 5.52 -10.62
CA PRO A 125 -6.99 6.71 -10.55
C PRO A 125 -7.74 8.00 -10.27
N SER A 126 -8.97 8.15 -10.79
CA SER A 126 -9.78 9.35 -10.57
C SER A 126 -10.16 9.57 -9.11
N GLN A 127 -10.07 8.53 -8.29
CA GLN A 127 -10.41 8.58 -6.86
C GLN A 127 -9.19 8.74 -5.96
N TRP A 128 -7.98 8.55 -6.48
CA TRP A 128 -6.76 8.53 -5.66
C TRP A 128 -6.58 9.82 -4.84
N LYS A 129 -6.81 10.98 -5.45
CA LYS A 129 -6.61 12.25 -4.75
C LYS A 129 -7.51 12.43 -3.53
N TYR A 130 -8.62 11.71 -3.47
CA TYR A 130 -9.57 11.81 -2.37
C TYR A 130 -9.32 10.82 -1.24
N VAL A 131 -8.61 9.72 -1.52
CA VAL A 131 -8.49 8.61 -0.57
C VAL A 131 -7.07 8.37 -0.10
N MET A 132 -6.04 8.62 -0.93
CA MET A 132 -4.67 8.36 -0.50
C MET A 132 -4.03 9.59 0.14
N GLY A 133 -3.00 9.35 0.95
CA GLY A 133 -2.23 10.43 1.57
C GLY A 133 -1.53 11.29 0.53
N PRO A 134 -1.25 12.56 0.84
CA PRO A 134 -0.65 13.48 -0.14
C PRO A 134 0.74 13.06 -0.62
N SER A 135 1.52 12.40 0.23
CA SER A 135 2.86 11.94 -0.14
C SER A 135 2.81 10.85 -1.21
N LEU A 136 1.94 9.86 -1.01
CA LEU A 136 1.75 8.79 -2.00
C LEU A 136 1.13 9.34 -3.28
N TYR A 137 0.15 10.21 -3.16
CA TYR A 137 -0.52 10.81 -4.32
C TYR A 137 0.49 11.56 -5.21
N LYS A 138 1.41 12.30 -4.60
CA LYS A 138 2.46 13.01 -5.35
C LYS A 138 3.33 12.04 -6.15
N ILE A 139 3.75 10.93 -5.53
CA ILE A 139 4.55 9.90 -6.20
C ILE A 139 3.76 9.29 -7.36
N MET A 140 2.51 8.93 -7.12
CA MET A 140 1.67 8.29 -8.14
C MET A 140 1.45 9.20 -9.34
N THR A 141 1.21 10.50 -9.12
CA THR A 141 1.02 11.44 -10.23
C THR A 141 2.30 11.61 -11.05
N GLN A 142 3.46 11.65 -10.42
CA GLN A 142 4.74 11.74 -11.12
C GLN A 142 5.00 10.50 -11.98
N MET A 143 4.76 9.31 -11.43
CA MET A 143 4.94 8.05 -12.17
C MET A 143 3.98 7.94 -13.37
N TYR A 144 2.73 8.36 -13.19
CA TYR A 144 1.73 8.32 -14.27
C TYR A 144 2.05 9.32 -15.38
N SER A 145 2.54 10.50 -15.03
CA SER A 145 2.92 11.51 -16.02
C SER A 145 4.06 11.04 -16.92
N THR A 146 5.02 10.29 -16.34
CA THR A 146 6.17 9.79 -17.11
C THR A 146 5.82 8.54 -17.93
N ALA A 147 4.77 7.81 -17.57
CA ALA A 147 4.34 6.61 -18.26
C ALA A 147 3.47 6.89 -19.50
N GLN A 148 3.04 8.13 -19.67
CA GLN A 148 2.22 8.54 -20.83
C GLN A 148 3.11 9.11 -21.94
#